data_d8f09b05932299c9be319022741bd855
#
_entry.id   d8f09b05932299c9be319022741bd855
#
_cell.length_a   1.000
_cell.length_b   1.000
_cell.length_c   1.000
_cell.angle_alpha   90.00
_cell.angle_beta   90.00
_cell.angle_gamma   90.00
#
_symmetry.space_group_name_H-M   'P 1'
#
loop_
_entity.id
_entity.type
_entity.pdbx_description
1 polymer ?
#
loop_
_entity_poly.entity_id
_entity_poly.type
_entity_poly.pdbx_seq_one_letter_code
_entity_poly.pdbx_strand_id
1 'polypeptide(L)'
;IYGDWTYFSHPVPKENVTPMGDYYTIRRGMEEVFGKENILYSKGCDILGEENYIDDAVKIAEKADVVVCVIGDCLAQNGEYRDRADLELSGYQTKLVKPLIDTKKPVIAVLVNCKPLCISYLKENCNAIIEDFNGGDFAGLAIAEMIDGKFNPSGKLTISFPRHSSQTPCYYNQYEGWH
;
A
#
# COMPACT_ATOMS: atom_id res chain seq x y z
N ILE A 1 -5.47 5.84 4.81
CA ILE A 1 -4.57 4.94 5.54
C ILE A 1 -3.36 5.76 5.95
N TYR A 2 -2.98 5.71 7.23
CA TYR A 2 -1.89 6.52 7.80
C TYR A 2 -0.66 5.68 8.18
N GLY A 3 -0.75 4.37 7.98
CA GLY A 3 0.21 3.43 8.56
C GLY A 3 -0.16 3.05 10.00
N ASP A 4 0.45 1.96 10.50
CA ASP A 4 -0.02 1.31 11.71
C ASP A 4 0.48 1.94 13.02
N TRP A 5 1.65 2.48 13.08
CA TRP A 5 2.22 3.05 14.30
C TRP A 5 2.18 4.58 14.32
N THR A 6 1.23 5.17 13.61
CA THR A 6 0.97 6.60 13.71
C THR A 6 0.09 6.91 14.91
N TYR A 7 0.15 8.14 15.40
CA TYR A 7 -0.67 8.62 16.51
C TYR A 7 -2.18 8.34 16.30
N PHE A 8 -2.65 8.44 15.06
CA PHE A 8 -4.06 8.23 14.70
C PHE A 8 -4.50 6.77 14.64
N SER A 9 -3.59 5.83 14.54
CA SER A 9 -3.88 4.40 14.50
C SER A 9 -3.84 3.74 15.88
N HIS A 10 -3.39 4.46 16.92
CA HIS A 10 -3.46 3.96 18.28
C HIS A 10 -4.92 3.87 18.77
N PRO A 11 -5.27 2.86 19.55
CA PRO A 11 -6.62 2.71 20.13
C PRO A 11 -6.81 3.69 21.29
N VAL A 12 -6.82 4.97 20.99
CA VAL A 12 -7.25 6.02 21.93
C VAL A 12 -8.71 6.36 21.66
N PRO A 13 -9.50 6.72 22.68
CA PRO A 13 -10.85 7.21 22.49
C PRO A 13 -10.87 8.34 21.46
N LYS A 14 -11.81 8.28 20.51
CA LYS A 14 -11.87 9.27 19.40
C LYS A 14 -11.96 10.71 19.89
N GLU A 15 -12.58 10.94 21.03
CA GLU A 15 -12.69 12.24 21.70
C GLU A 15 -11.37 12.82 22.20
N ASN A 16 -10.34 11.97 22.34
CA ASN A 16 -9.01 12.37 22.78
C ASN A 16 -8.02 12.50 21.63
N VAL A 17 -8.45 12.19 20.41
CA VAL A 17 -7.62 12.34 19.21
C VAL A 17 -7.82 13.74 18.64
N THR A 18 -6.96 14.66 19.03
CA THR A 18 -6.86 15.94 18.33
C THR A 18 -5.81 15.80 17.24
N PRO A 19 -6.17 15.96 15.96
CA PRO A 19 -5.18 15.99 14.89
C PRO A 19 -4.16 17.08 15.17
N MET A 20 -2.89 16.74 15.29
CA MET A 20 -1.80 17.70 15.53
C MET A 20 -1.39 18.39 14.24
N GLY A 21 -2.33 18.94 13.48
CA GLY A 21 -2.07 19.68 12.26
C GLY A 21 -2.69 19.04 11.00
N ASP A 22 -2.25 19.50 9.85
CA ASP A 22 -2.64 18.95 8.56
C ASP A 22 -2.01 17.57 8.34
N TYR A 23 -2.82 16.63 7.89
CA TYR A 23 -2.37 15.30 7.51
C TYR A 23 -2.91 14.94 6.12
N TYR A 24 -2.18 14.12 5.41
CA TYR A 24 -2.54 13.72 4.06
C TYR A 24 -2.70 12.20 3.97
N THR A 25 -3.94 11.74 3.81
CA THR A 25 -4.15 10.40 3.26
C THR A 25 -3.63 10.38 1.82
N ILE A 26 -3.30 9.21 1.28
CA ILE A 26 -2.86 9.10 -0.13
C ILE A 26 -3.93 9.70 -1.06
N ARG A 27 -5.21 9.42 -0.80
CA ARG A 27 -6.31 10.02 -1.58
C ARG A 27 -6.29 11.55 -1.51
N ARG A 28 -6.16 12.14 -0.32
CA ARG A 28 -6.10 13.60 -0.16
C ARG A 28 -4.88 14.19 -0.87
N GLY A 29 -3.72 13.54 -0.78
CA GLY A 29 -2.53 13.97 -1.50
C GLY A 29 -2.72 13.95 -3.01
N MET A 30 -3.32 12.90 -3.55
CA MET A 30 -3.66 12.81 -4.97
C MET A 30 -4.66 13.90 -5.39
N GLU A 31 -5.70 14.16 -4.60
CA GLU A 31 -6.67 15.24 -4.86
C GLU A 31 -6.02 16.62 -4.84
N GLU A 32 -5.03 16.84 -3.96
CA GLU A 32 -4.27 18.09 -3.84
C GLU A 32 -3.36 18.34 -5.05
N VAL A 33 -2.64 17.30 -5.49
CA VAL A 33 -1.63 17.43 -6.55
C VAL A 33 -2.25 17.42 -7.94
N PHE A 34 -3.24 16.54 -8.18
CA PHE A 34 -3.81 16.31 -9.51
C PHE A 34 -5.15 17.01 -9.74
N GLY A 35 -5.74 17.62 -8.71
CA GLY A 35 -7.10 18.16 -8.75
C GLY A 35 -8.15 17.08 -8.44
N LYS A 36 -9.11 17.42 -7.59
CA LYS A 36 -10.15 16.49 -7.13
C LYS A 36 -11.02 15.96 -8.27
N GLU A 37 -11.25 16.76 -9.28
CA GLU A 37 -12.02 16.41 -10.48
C GLU A 37 -11.36 15.33 -11.34
N ASN A 38 -10.04 15.18 -11.21
CA ASN A 38 -9.26 14.18 -11.95
C ASN A 38 -9.07 12.88 -11.16
N ILE A 39 -9.57 12.80 -9.91
CA ILE A 39 -9.43 11.62 -9.08
C ILE A 39 -10.73 10.82 -9.05
N LEU A 40 -10.68 9.64 -9.63
CA LEU A 40 -11.72 8.63 -9.49
C LEU A 40 -11.36 7.72 -8.31
N TYR A 41 -12.34 7.40 -7.47
CA TYR A 41 -12.10 6.61 -6.26
C TYR A 41 -13.03 5.41 -6.14
N SER A 42 -12.47 4.26 -5.81
CA SER A 42 -13.18 3.09 -5.31
C SER A 42 -12.46 2.54 -4.08
N LYS A 43 -13.22 1.99 -3.14
CA LYS A 43 -12.65 1.28 -1.97
C LYS A 43 -11.90 0.02 -2.40
N GLY A 44 -12.30 -0.64 -3.46
CA GLY A 44 -11.74 -1.89 -3.95
C GLY A 44 -12.06 -3.09 -3.07
N CYS A 45 -11.46 -3.18 -1.90
CA CYS A 45 -11.76 -4.24 -0.92
C CYS A 45 -11.35 -3.81 0.50
N ASP A 46 -11.78 -4.59 1.48
CA ASP A 46 -11.25 -4.52 2.84
C ASP A 46 -9.87 -5.19 2.92
N ILE A 47 -9.02 -4.73 3.84
CA ILE A 47 -7.69 -5.30 4.07
C ILE A 47 -7.82 -6.75 4.58
N LEU A 48 -8.75 -7.02 5.50
CA LEU A 48 -8.98 -8.35 6.07
C LEU A 48 -10.00 -9.19 5.30
N GLY A 49 -10.64 -8.64 4.28
CA GLY A 49 -11.28 -9.43 3.23
C GLY A 49 -12.73 -9.85 3.42
N GLU A 50 -13.50 -9.20 4.27
CA GLU A 50 -14.93 -9.51 4.38
C GLU A 50 -15.76 -8.89 3.26
N GLU A 51 -15.42 -7.67 2.83
CA GLU A 51 -16.10 -6.97 1.75
C GLU A 51 -15.19 -6.75 0.55
N ASN A 52 -15.76 -6.84 -0.64
CA ASN A 52 -15.05 -6.46 -1.86
C ASN A 52 -15.96 -5.68 -2.82
N TYR A 53 -15.37 -4.72 -3.49
CA TYR A 53 -15.97 -3.84 -4.49
C TYR A 53 -15.12 -3.87 -5.76
N ILE A 54 -14.61 -5.05 -6.10
CA ILE A 54 -13.64 -5.25 -7.20
C ILE A 54 -14.23 -4.83 -8.53
N ASP A 55 -15.48 -5.19 -8.81
CA ASP A 55 -16.16 -4.84 -10.06
C ASP A 55 -16.29 -3.32 -10.24
N ASP A 56 -16.56 -2.60 -9.16
CA ASP A 56 -16.65 -1.14 -9.20
C ASP A 56 -15.27 -0.50 -9.38
N ALA A 57 -14.24 -1.06 -8.74
CA ALA A 57 -12.86 -0.63 -8.94
C ALA A 57 -12.41 -0.81 -10.39
N VAL A 58 -12.74 -1.94 -11.02
CA VAL A 58 -12.44 -2.21 -12.43
C VAL A 58 -13.15 -1.22 -13.36
N LYS A 59 -14.45 -1.00 -13.17
CA LYS A 59 -15.23 -0.01 -13.97
C LYS A 59 -14.65 1.40 -13.90
N ILE A 60 -14.10 1.78 -12.75
CA ILE A 60 -13.45 3.07 -12.57
C ILE A 60 -12.08 3.07 -13.23
N ALA A 61 -11.30 2.00 -13.06
CA ALA A 61 -9.98 1.86 -13.66
C ALA A 61 -10.02 1.93 -15.19
N GLU A 62 -11.03 1.34 -15.83
CA GLU A 62 -11.23 1.41 -17.28
C GLU A 62 -11.35 2.86 -17.80
N LYS A 63 -11.84 3.78 -16.98
CA LYS A 63 -12.02 5.21 -17.31
C LYS A 63 -10.80 6.07 -16.95
N ALA A 64 -9.87 5.54 -16.17
CA ALA A 64 -8.69 6.26 -15.71
C ALA A 64 -7.54 6.13 -16.72
N ASP A 65 -6.59 7.05 -16.65
CA ASP A 65 -5.33 6.96 -17.40
C ASP A 65 -4.30 6.12 -16.66
N VAL A 66 -4.30 6.17 -15.33
CA VAL A 66 -3.40 5.43 -14.43
C VAL A 66 -4.19 4.94 -13.22
N VAL A 67 -3.88 3.76 -12.75
CA VAL A 67 -4.44 3.17 -11.53
C VAL A 67 -3.41 3.24 -10.41
N VAL A 68 -3.75 3.89 -9.31
CA VAL A 68 -2.96 3.88 -8.08
C VAL A 68 -3.67 2.94 -7.09
N CYS A 69 -3.12 1.74 -6.92
CA CYS A 69 -3.68 0.70 -6.07
C CYS A 69 -3.00 0.72 -4.70
N VAL A 70 -3.69 1.22 -3.67
CA VAL A 70 -3.18 1.31 -2.30
C VAL A 70 -3.60 0.06 -1.54
N ILE A 71 -2.62 -0.74 -1.15
CA ILE A 71 -2.79 -2.05 -0.49
C ILE A 71 -1.77 -2.20 0.63
N GLY A 72 -1.92 -3.22 1.46
CA GLY A 72 -0.98 -3.47 2.55
C GLY A 72 -1.61 -4.13 3.77
N ASP A 73 -1.13 -3.73 4.93
CA ASP A 73 -1.52 -4.27 6.22
C ASP A 73 -2.42 -3.32 7.02
N CYS A 74 -2.88 -3.77 8.18
CA CYS A 74 -3.60 -2.96 9.16
C CYS A 74 -3.13 -3.26 10.58
N LEU A 75 -3.51 -2.41 11.53
CA LEU A 75 -3.13 -2.53 12.94
C LEU A 75 -3.51 -3.89 13.57
N ALA A 76 -4.55 -4.55 13.07
CA ALA A 76 -4.93 -5.88 13.54
C ALA A 76 -3.89 -6.95 13.22
N GLN A 77 -3.02 -6.74 12.24
CA GLN A 77 -2.01 -7.68 11.76
C GLN A 77 -0.59 -7.32 12.19
N ASN A 78 -0.38 -6.13 12.71
CA ASN A 78 0.94 -5.58 13.04
C ASN A 78 0.98 -5.07 14.47
N GLY A 79 2.17 -5.03 15.03
CA GLY A 79 2.41 -4.52 16.35
C GLY A 79 2.94 -5.58 17.30
N GLU A 80 3.20 -5.16 18.52
CA GLU A 80 3.66 -6.02 19.59
C GLU A 80 2.60 -7.09 19.90
N TYR A 81 3.03 -8.33 20.05
CA TYR A 81 2.18 -9.53 20.24
C TYR A 81 1.28 -9.89 19.05
N ARG A 82 1.63 -9.42 17.83
CA ARG A 82 0.86 -9.70 16.61
C ARG A 82 1.73 -10.28 15.52
N ASP A 83 2.15 -11.52 15.73
CA ASP A 83 2.96 -12.26 14.77
C ASP A 83 2.10 -12.79 13.61
N ARG A 84 2.74 -12.94 12.46
CA ARG A 84 2.13 -13.51 11.26
C ARG A 84 2.98 -14.68 10.77
N ALA A 85 2.33 -15.82 10.55
CA ALA A 85 2.95 -16.96 9.89
C ALA A 85 2.94 -16.83 8.36
N ASP A 86 2.02 -16.03 7.83
CA ASP A 86 1.88 -15.77 6.40
C ASP A 86 2.11 -14.29 6.09
N LEU A 87 2.99 -14.02 5.13
CA LEU A 87 3.35 -12.67 4.69
C LEU A 87 2.68 -12.28 3.36
N GLU A 88 1.72 -13.06 2.89
CA GLU A 88 0.94 -12.70 1.70
C GLU A 88 0.00 -11.52 1.98
N LEU A 89 -0.40 -10.82 0.93
CA LEU A 89 -1.44 -9.80 1.01
C LEU A 89 -2.75 -10.44 1.48
N SER A 90 -3.31 -9.90 2.55
CA SER A 90 -4.51 -10.45 3.18
C SER A 90 -5.78 -10.19 2.37
N GLY A 91 -6.78 -11.01 2.61
CA GLY A 91 -8.12 -10.81 2.09
C GLY A 91 -8.22 -10.87 0.57
N TYR A 92 -8.91 -9.91 0.00
CA TYR A 92 -9.14 -9.82 -1.44
C TYR A 92 -8.11 -8.97 -2.19
N GLN A 93 -7.08 -8.46 -1.54
CA GLN A 93 -6.12 -7.51 -2.13
C GLN A 93 -5.44 -8.06 -3.40
N THR A 94 -4.95 -9.29 -3.38
CA THR A 94 -4.38 -9.92 -4.59
C THR A 94 -5.45 -10.13 -5.67
N LYS A 95 -6.69 -10.48 -5.28
CA LYS A 95 -7.81 -10.63 -6.21
C LYS A 95 -8.27 -9.29 -6.80
N LEU A 96 -8.07 -8.18 -6.10
CA LEU A 96 -8.31 -6.84 -6.61
C LEU A 96 -7.26 -6.45 -7.66
N VAL A 97 -5.97 -6.68 -7.39
CA VAL A 97 -4.91 -6.24 -8.29
C VAL A 97 -4.97 -6.92 -9.66
N LYS A 98 -5.28 -8.21 -9.72
CA LYS A 98 -5.34 -8.96 -10.99
C LYS A 98 -6.24 -8.32 -12.04
N PRO A 99 -7.54 -8.11 -11.80
CA PRO A 99 -8.41 -7.50 -12.81
C PRO A 99 -8.07 -6.03 -13.08
N LEU A 100 -7.45 -5.31 -12.16
CA LEU A 100 -6.95 -3.95 -12.44
C LEU A 100 -5.83 -4.00 -13.49
N ILE A 101 -4.91 -4.95 -13.41
CA ILE A 101 -3.87 -5.17 -14.42
C ILE A 101 -4.49 -5.58 -15.77
N ASP A 102 -5.55 -6.38 -15.74
CA ASP A 102 -6.24 -6.84 -16.96
C ASP A 102 -6.92 -5.69 -17.74
N THR A 103 -7.19 -4.56 -17.12
CA THR A 103 -7.66 -3.33 -17.79
C THR A 103 -6.64 -2.76 -18.79
N LYS A 104 -5.37 -3.20 -18.71
CA LYS A 104 -4.24 -2.70 -19.51
C LYS A 104 -3.89 -1.23 -19.27
N LYS A 105 -4.42 -0.66 -18.20
CA LYS A 105 -3.98 0.65 -17.70
C LYS A 105 -2.68 0.50 -16.91
N PRO A 106 -1.80 1.50 -16.90
CA PRO A 106 -0.66 1.47 -15.99
C PRO A 106 -1.13 1.34 -14.54
N VAL A 107 -0.55 0.38 -13.81
CA VAL A 107 -0.86 0.15 -12.40
C VAL A 107 0.36 0.47 -11.54
N ILE A 108 0.20 1.38 -10.60
CA ILE A 108 1.15 1.71 -9.56
C ILE A 108 0.63 1.11 -8.25
N ALA A 109 1.34 0.14 -7.69
CA ALA A 109 1.01 -0.38 -6.36
C ALA A 109 1.69 0.47 -5.29
N VAL A 110 0.91 0.95 -4.31
CA VAL A 110 1.43 1.64 -3.13
C VAL A 110 1.21 0.73 -1.93
N LEU A 111 2.31 0.31 -1.32
CA LEU A 111 2.31 -0.58 -0.17
C LEU A 111 2.37 0.23 1.12
N VAL A 112 1.36 0.07 1.97
CA VAL A 112 1.31 0.65 3.32
C VAL A 112 1.30 -0.51 4.31
N ASN A 113 2.45 -0.84 4.85
CA ASN A 113 2.64 -2.05 5.67
C ASN A 113 3.79 -1.89 6.67
N CYS A 114 3.80 -2.72 7.69
CA CYS A 114 4.87 -2.74 8.71
C CYS A 114 5.85 -3.91 8.52
N LYS A 115 5.48 -4.93 7.76
CA LYS A 115 6.27 -6.13 7.52
C LYS A 115 6.53 -6.30 6.03
N PRO A 116 7.69 -6.83 5.62
CA PRO A 116 7.93 -7.13 4.21
C PRO A 116 6.94 -8.20 3.75
N LEU A 117 6.14 -7.87 2.75
CA LEU A 117 5.12 -8.76 2.20
C LEU A 117 5.65 -9.57 1.02
N CYS A 118 5.05 -10.73 0.77
CA CYS A 118 5.27 -11.51 -0.43
C CYS A 118 4.58 -10.83 -1.61
N ILE A 119 5.33 -10.08 -2.41
CA ILE A 119 4.81 -9.23 -3.49
C ILE A 119 5.27 -9.65 -4.87
N SER A 120 5.66 -10.93 -5.05
CA SER A 120 6.18 -11.44 -6.34
C SER A 120 5.22 -11.14 -7.50
N TYR A 121 3.92 -11.34 -7.29
CA TYR A 121 2.91 -11.05 -8.31
C TYR A 121 2.87 -9.55 -8.70
N LEU A 122 2.96 -8.65 -7.72
CA LEU A 122 3.00 -7.21 -7.98
C LEU A 122 4.26 -6.81 -8.74
N LYS A 123 5.41 -7.35 -8.32
CA LYS A 123 6.70 -7.10 -8.94
C LYS A 123 6.73 -7.48 -10.43
N GLU A 124 6.05 -8.55 -10.79
CA GLU A 124 6.03 -9.06 -12.15
C GLU A 124 4.99 -8.35 -13.05
N ASN A 125 3.94 -7.78 -12.47
CA ASN A 125 2.78 -7.35 -13.22
C ASN A 125 2.42 -5.87 -13.08
N CYS A 126 2.84 -5.17 -12.02
CA CYS A 126 2.63 -3.74 -11.87
C CYS A 126 3.70 -2.93 -12.62
N ASN A 127 3.34 -1.74 -13.09
CA ASN A 127 4.27 -0.84 -13.78
C ASN A 127 5.25 -0.17 -12.80
N ALA A 128 4.82 0.06 -11.56
CA ALA A 128 5.65 0.55 -10.48
C ALA A 128 5.14 0.06 -9.13
N ILE A 129 6.04 0.01 -8.15
CA ILE A 129 5.72 -0.28 -6.74
C ILE A 129 6.37 0.81 -5.89
N ILE A 130 5.59 1.41 -5.02
CA ILE A 130 6.04 2.36 -4.01
C ILE A 130 5.89 1.67 -2.65
N GLU A 131 6.97 1.57 -1.90
CA GLU A 131 6.96 1.08 -0.53
C GLU A 131 6.94 2.29 0.42
N ASP A 132 5.81 2.51 1.07
CA ASP A 132 5.62 3.64 1.99
C ASP A 132 5.97 3.25 3.44
N PHE A 133 5.87 1.98 3.79
CA PHE A 133 5.88 1.55 5.19
C PHE A 133 4.84 2.37 5.99
N ASN A 134 5.31 3.08 7.01
CA ASN A 134 4.53 4.01 7.84
C ASN A 134 5.01 5.45 7.62
N GLY A 135 4.70 6.01 6.47
CA GLY A 135 5.23 7.30 6.02
C GLY A 135 4.77 8.53 6.83
N GLY A 136 3.80 8.36 7.74
CA GLY A 136 3.34 9.43 8.65
C GLY A 136 2.39 10.42 7.99
N ASP A 137 2.27 11.61 8.61
CA ASP A 137 1.20 12.57 8.31
C ASP A 137 1.26 13.15 6.89
N PHE A 138 2.44 13.24 6.30
CA PHE A 138 2.65 13.80 4.96
C PHE A 138 2.91 12.75 3.88
N ALA A 139 2.87 11.46 4.20
CA ALA A 139 3.12 10.39 3.25
C ALA A 139 2.24 10.49 2.00
N GLY A 140 0.95 10.76 2.18
CA GLY A 140 0.03 10.87 1.06
C GLY A 140 0.38 11.99 0.07
N LEU A 141 0.85 13.15 0.58
CA LEU A 141 1.31 14.25 -0.26
C LEU A 141 2.62 13.88 -0.96
N ALA A 142 3.59 13.33 -0.23
CA ALA A 142 4.88 12.93 -0.79
C ALA A 142 4.73 11.87 -1.90
N ILE A 143 3.86 10.88 -1.70
CA ILE A 143 3.55 9.87 -2.73
C ILE A 143 2.93 10.52 -3.97
N ALA A 144 1.99 11.43 -3.80
CA ALA A 144 1.35 12.13 -4.92
C ALA A 144 2.34 12.98 -5.70
N GLU A 145 3.20 13.75 -5.02
CA GLU A 145 4.26 14.56 -5.64
C GLU A 145 5.32 13.69 -6.35
N MET A 146 5.61 12.51 -5.83
CA MET A 146 6.49 11.55 -6.48
C MET A 146 5.86 11.00 -7.78
N ILE A 147 4.58 10.65 -7.74
CA ILE A 147 3.86 10.16 -8.92
C ILE A 147 3.74 11.26 -9.99
N ASP A 148 3.56 12.51 -9.58
CA ASP A 148 3.59 13.68 -10.47
C ASP A 148 4.98 13.95 -11.08
N GLY A 149 6.03 13.34 -10.54
CA GLY A 149 7.40 13.52 -11.01
C GLY A 149 8.09 14.76 -10.45
N LYS A 150 7.55 15.39 -9.41
CA LYS A 150 8.15 16.56 -8.76
C LYS A 150 9.52 16.25 -8.15
N PHE A 151 9.74 15.01 -7.72
CA PHE A 151 11.03 14.51 -7.30
C PHE A 151 11.19 13.03 -7.59
N ASN A 152 12.45 12.57 -7.65
CA ASN A 152 12.76 11.17 -7.83
C ASN A 152 13.06 10.52 -6.47
N PRO A 153 12.42 9.41 -6.09
CA PRO A 153 12.65 8.78 -4.80
C PRO A 153 14.10 8.29 -4.66
N SER A 154 14.72 8.60 -3.54
CA SER A 154 16.10 8.20 -3.23
C SER A 154 16.22 7.11 -2.17
N GLY A 155 15.11 6.78 -1.49
CA GLY A 155 15.05 5.74 -0.48
C GLY A 155 15.41 4.36 -1.01
N LYS A 156 16.03 3.55 -0.17
CA LYS A 156 16.35 2.15 -0.43
C LYS A 156 15.61 1.27 0.57
N LEU A 157 15.22 0.07 0.14
CA LEU A 157 14.65 -0.91 1.06
C LEU A 157 15.68 -1.26 2.14
N THR A 158 15.22 -1.26 3.38
CA THR A 158 16.04 -1.56 4.57
C THR A 158 15.94 -3.02 5.00
N ILE A 159 15.05 -3.78 4.36
CA ILE A 159 14.79 -5.19 4.65
C ILE A 159 14.53 -5.95 3.35
N SER A 160 14.88 -7.24 3.34
CA SER A 160 14.59 -8.13 2.22
C SER A 160 13.10 -8.50 2.17
N PHE A 161 12.53 -8.48 0.98
CA PHE A 161 11.16 -8.95 0.73
C PHE A 161 11.21 -10.40 0.24
N PRO A 162 10.59 -11.35 0.96
CA PRO A 162 10.57 -12.74 0.56
C PRO A 162 9.66 -12.97 -0.64
N ARG A 163 9.95 -13.98 -1.45
CA ARG A 163 9.07 -14.39 -2.56
C ARG A 163 7.82 -15.11 -2.06
N HIS A 164 7.96 -15.83 -0.94
CA HIS A 164 6.90 -16.55 -0.25
C HIS A 164 7.26 -16.72 1.22
N SER A 165 6.28 -16.92 2.08
CA SER A 165 6.44 -16.94 3.55
C SER A 165 7.44 -18.00 4.02
N SER A 166 7.55 -19.14 3.32
CA SER A 166 8.50 -20.21 3.70
C SER A 166 9.96 -19.88 3.38
N GLN A 167 10.24 -18.77 2.71
CA GLN A 167 11.61 -18.29 2.48
C GLN A 167 12.19 -17.58 3.72
N THR A 168 11.43 -17.35 4.75
CA THR A 168 11.93 -16.70 5.97
C THR A 168 12.73 -17.68 6.84
N PRO A 169 13.85 -17.23 7.44
CA PRO A 169 14.45 -15.89 7.39
C PRO A 169 15.10 -15.57 6.05
N CYS A 170 14.94 -14.34 5.56
CA CYS A 170 15.48 -13.85 4.29
C CYS A 170 16.47 -12.71 4.56
N TYR A 171 17.76 -13.01 4.49
CA TYR A 171 18.84 -12.07 4.79
C TYR A 171 19.41 -11.46 3.50
N TYR A 172 19.64 -10.15 3.47
CA TYR A 172 20.23 -9.46 2.31
C TYR A 172 21.68 -9.88 2.05
N ASN A 173 22.39 -10.33 3.09
CA ASN A 173 23.80 -10.74 3.03
C ASN A 173 23.99 -12.27 3.13
N GLN A 174 22.97 -13.03 2.76
CA GLN A 174 23.06 -14.49 2.74
C GLN A 174 24.08 -14.95 1.69
N TYR A 175 24.94 -15.91 2.06
CA TYR A 175 25.89 -16.49 1.13
C TYR A 175 25.17 -17.24 0.00
N GLU A 176 25.70 -17.13 -1.23
CA GLU A 176 25.22 -17.92 -2.36
C GLU A 176 25.28 -19.40 -2.06
N GLY A 177 24.24 -20.14 -2.38
CA GLY A 177 24.16 -21.59 -2.16
C GLY A 177 23.55 -22.03 -0.82
N TRP A 178 23.14 -21.11 0.03
CA TRP A 178 22.33 -21.41 1.22
C TRP A 178 20.84 -21.31 0.89
N HIS A 179 20.24 -22.41 0.51
CA HIS A 179 18.80 -22.56 0.25
C HIS A 179 18.26 -23.78 0.99
#